data_71dbb8adb8b13a9201b2d4e1411cca8d
#
_entry.id   71dbb8adb8b13a9201b2d4e1411cca8d
#
_cell.length_a   1.000
_cell.length_b   1.000
_cell.length_c   1.000
_cell.angle_alpha   90.00
_cell.angle_beta   90.00
_cell.angle_gamma   90.00
#
_symmetry.space_group_name_H-M   'P 1'
#
loop_
_entity.id
_entity.type
_entity.pdbx_description
1 polymer ?
#
loop_
_entity_poly.entity_id
_entity_poly.type
_entity_poly.pdbx_seq_one_letter_code
_entity_poly.pdbx_strand_id
1 'polypeptide(L)'
;MSGVATASVVVFGHSHLTCLQNGYEAAQARGVNSVEAEFFQIWGKYDPFVRQDGDQPIYHPDMVAELKARAGRTRASAFVASLIGSEHLIWAVEGQLRPFDVILPYAASLSRNPDAEIVPYTALRAQVRDTISPILKFAAWLQKEMNIPVLLVAPPPPVASDAMLLNRSHGHLNELMKRLGVPHWTIRYKLWRIWIEIAAAVTGEDGVKFVGVPNFVTDARGLLHPDYCHDCVHGNADYGYMAWLKILPNIDAGSG
;
A
#
# COMPACT_ATOMS: atom_id res chain seq x y z
N MET A 1 1.62 20.01 -35.73
CA MET A 1 1.00 19.19 -34.70
C MET A 1 1.83 19.39 -33.45
N SER A 2 1.35 20.19 -32.50
CA SER A 2 2.02 20.31 -31.18
C SER A 2 1.81 18.98 -30.44
N GLY A 3 2.89 18.20 -30.31
CA GLY A 3 2.85 17.02 -29.46
C GLY A 3 2.44 17.43 -28.05
N VAL A 4 1.35 16.90 -27.55
CA VAL A 4 0.99 17.01 -26.15
C VAL A 4 2.15 16.39 -25.38
N ALA A 5 2.79 17.16 -24.52
CA ALA A 5 3.87 16.63 -23.68
C ALA A 5 3.29 15.50 -22.83
N THR A 6 3.83 14.31 -22.98
CA THR A 6 3.43 13.14 -22.17
C THR A 6 3.83 13.42 -20.72
N ALA A 7 2.88 13.29 -19.79
CA ALA A 7 3.19 13.43 -18.37
C ALA A 7 4.18 12.34 -17.95
N SER A 8 5.11 12.66 -17.05
CA SER A 8 6.08 11.70 -16.53
C SER A 8 5.90 11.54 -15.02
N VAL A 9 6.05 10.32 -14.51
CA VAL A 9 5.91 10.03 -13.09
C VAL A 9 7.09 9.19 -12.57
N VAL A 10 7.44 9.40 -11.30
CA VAL A 10 8.33 8.49 -10.56
C VAL A 10 7.48 7.63 -9.66
N VAL A 11 7.52 6.32 -9.88
CA VAL A 11 6.79 5.31 -9.11
C VAL A 11 7.76 4.65 -8.16
N PHE A 12 7.52 4.73 -6.86
CA PHE A 12 8.44 4.17 -5.89
C PHE A 12 7.72 3.45 -4.74
N GLY A 13 8.42 2.55 -4.08
CA GLY A 13 7.83 1.85 -2.95
C GLY A 13 8.50 0.53 -2.59
N HIS A 14 7.77 -0.23 -1.77
CA HIS A 14 8.12 -1.56 -1.31
C HIS A 14 7.75 -2.65 -2.33
N SER A 15 7.58 -3.89 -1.87
CA SER A 15 7.34 -5.07 -2.70
C SER A 15 6.11 -4.99 -3.61
N HIS A 16 5.07 -4.23 -3.22
CA HIS A 16 3.89 -4.00 -4.09
C HIS A 16 4.21 -3.17 -5.35
N LEU A 17 5.39 -2.57 -5.43
CA LEU A 17 5.84 -1.86 -6.63
C LEU A 17 5.87 -2.76 -7.88
N THR A 18 6.21 -4.04 -7.70
CA THR A 18 6.28 -5.01 -8.81
C THR A 18 4.92 -5.17 -9.50
N CYS A 19 3.83 -5.23 -8.75
CA CYS A 19 2.50 -5.34 -9.40
C CYS A 19 2.12 -4.05 -10.12
N LEU A 20 2.52 -2.88 -9.63
CA LEU A 20 2.32 -1.61 -10.32
C LEU A 20 3.15 -1.54 -11.61
N GLN A 21 4.39 -2.02 -11.61
CA GLN A 21 5.23 -2.08 -12.79
C GLN A 21 4.64 -3.00 -13.86
N ASN A 22 4.28 -4.24 -13.49
CA ASN A 22 3.66 -5.18 -14.41
C ASN A 22 2.31 -4.66 -14.94
N GLY A 23 1.54 -3.97 -14.09
CA GLY A 23 0.28 -3.34 -14.46
C GLY A 23 0.48 -2.16 -15.42
N TYR A 24 1.54 -1.39 -15.27
CA TYR A 24 1.92 -0.33 -16.19
C TYR A 24 2.23 -0.88 -17.58
N GLU A 25 3.03 -1.93 -17.67
CA GLU A 25 3.35 -2.62 -18.92
C GLU A 25 2.08 -3.15 -19.60
N ALA A 26 1.16 -3.74 -18.81
CA ALA A 26 -0.14 -4.19 -19.30
C ALA A 26 -1.02 -3.03 -19.81
N ALA A 27 -0.98 -1.86 -19.15
CA ALA A 27 -1.72 -0.67 -19.56
C ALA A 27 -1.14 -0.07 -20.86
N GLN A 28 0.18 -0.07 -21.01
CA GLN A 28 0.85 0.35 -22.25
C GLN A 28 0.49 -0.59 -23.41
N ALA A 29 0.57 -1.90 -23.21
CA ALA A 29 0.25 -2.89 -24.24
C ALA A 29 -1.23 -2.77 -24.71
N ARG A 30 -2.14 -2.31 -23.85
CA ARG A 30 -3.56 -2.08 -24.15
C ARG A 30 -3.82 -0.67 -24.72
N GLY A 31 -2.79 0.17 -24.88
CA GLY A 31 -2.92 1.53 -25.41
C GLY A 31 -3.69 2.49 -24.49
N VAL A 32 -3.81 2.18 -23.21
CA VAL A 32 -4.58 2.98 -22.24
C VAL A 32 -3.69 3.99 -21.50
N ASN A 33 -2.38 3.78 -21.54
CA ASN A 33 -1.43 4.57 -20.74
C ASN A 33 -0.90 5.76 -21.53
N SER A 34 -1.11 6.97 -20.99
CA SER A 34 -0.66 8.25 -21.54
C SER A 34 0.52 8.86 -20.79
N VAL A 35 1.12 8.16 -19.83
CA VAL A 35 2.22 8.66 -19.00
C VAL A 35 3.48 7.83 -19.19
N GLU A 36 4.64 8.46 -19.01
CA GLU A 36 5.92 7.79 -18.87
C GLU A 36 6.20 7.53 -17.39
N ALA A 37 6.58 6.31 -17.01
CA ALA A 37 6.85 5.97 -15.63
C ALA A 37 8.28 5.44 -15.43
N GLU A 38 8.97 5.98 -14.43
CA GLU A 38 10.25 5.46 -13.95
C GLU A 38 10.04 4.80 -12.58
N PHE A 39 10.40 3.51 -12.46
CA PHE A 39 10.19 2.71 -11.25
C PHE A 39 11.43 2.70 -10.37
N PHE A 40 11.22 2.85 -9.04
CA PHE A 40 12.27 2.90 -8.06
C PHE A 40 11.92 2.09 -6.81
N GLN A 41 12.53 0.93 -6.65
CA GLN A 41 12.34 0.08 -5.48
C GLN A 41 13.20 0.57 -4.31
N ILE A 42 12.55 0.80 -3.16
CA ILE A 42 13.23 1.24 -1.93
C ILE A 42 13.52 0.07 -0.98
N TRP A 43 12.75 -1.00 -1.02
CA TRP A 43 12.91 -2.17 -0.15
C TRP A 43 14.25 -2.87 -0.35
N GLY A 44 14.86 -3.30 0.77
CA GLY A 44 16.12 -4.01 0.83
C GLY A 44 17.37 -3.12 0.71
N LYS A 45 17.31 -2.02 -0.05
CA LYS A 45 18.46 -1.12 -0.23
C LYS A 45 18.49 0.02 0.77
N TYR A 46 17.31 0.53 1.17
CA TYR A 46 17.18 1.71 2.00
C TYR A 46 16.41 1.42 3.30
N ASP A 47 16.26 0.16 3.69
CA ASP A 47 15.59 -0.19 4.93
C ASP A 47 16.49 -0.02 6.16
N PRO A 48 15.98 0.59 7.23
CA PRO A 48 14.73 1.32 7.31
C PRO A 48 14.86 2.71 6.65
N PHE A 49 13.98 3.02 5.69
CA PHE A 49 14.01 4.30 4.99
C PHE A 49 13.51 5.49 5.83
N VAL A 50 12.81 5.19 6.93
CA VAL A 50 12.40 6.15 7.96
C VAL A 50 12.96 5.69 9.30
N ARG A 51 13.61 6.58 10.02
CA ARG A 51 14.04 6.39 11.41
C ARG A 51 13.40 7.47 12.27
N GLN A 52 13.15 7.16 13.53
CA GLN A 52 12.66 8.13 14.49
C GLN A 52 13.85 8.69 15.27
N ASP A 53 13.94 10.02 15.36
CA ASP A 53 14.87 10.71 16.23
C ASP A 53 14.08 11.75 17.05
N GLY A 54 13.80 11.40 18.30
CA GLY A 54 12.81 12.12 19.11
C GLY A 54 11.44 12.11 18.42
N ASP A 55 10.85 13.29 18.28
CA ASP A 55 9.53 13.47 17.63
C ASP A 55 9.61 13.67 16.11
N GLN A 56 10.81 13.69 15.53
CA GLN A 56 11.00 13.97 14.11
C GLN A 56 11.41 12.71 13.35
N PRO A 57 10.76 12.39 12.23
CA PRO A 57 11.22 11.36 11.33
C PRO A 57 12.45 11.82 10.55
N ILE A 58 13.46 10.98 10.48
CA ILE A 58 14.64 11.15 9.61
C ILE A 58 14.50 10.17 8.43
N TYR A 59 14.59 10.67 7.23
CA TYR A 59 14.52 9.89 6.01
C TYR A 59 15.91 9.55 5.49
N HIS A 60 16.04 8.37 4.88
CA HIS A 60 17.33 7.89 4.37
C HIS A 60 17.89 8.86 3.31
N PRO A 61 19.05 9.51 3.53
CA PRO A 61 19.51 10.60 2.68
C PRO A 61 19.78 10.18 1.24
N ASP A 62 20.35 8.99 1.01
CA ASP A 62 20.66 8.50 -0.33
C ASP A 62 19.37 8.16 -1.10
N MET A 63 18.33 7.65 -0.42
CA MET A 63 17.02 7.43 -1.02
C MET A 63 16.38 8.74 -1.47
N VAL A 64 16.44 9.76 -0.62
CA VAL A 64 15.93 11.10 -0.93
C VAL A 64 16.70 11.71 -2.11
N ALA A 65 18.02 11.61 -2.12
CA ALA A 65 18.86 12.09 -3.21
C ALA A 65 18.51 11.41 -4.53
N GLU A 66 18.31 10.10 -4.52
CA GLU A 66 17.93 9.33 -5.70
C GLU A 66 16.53 9.71 -6.22
N LEU A 67 15.53 9.89 -5.33
CA LEU A 67 14.20 10.36 -5.72
C LEU A 67 14.27 11.74 -6.36
N LYS A 68 15.03 12.68 -5.79
CA LYS A 68 15.25 14.01 -6.36
C LYS A 68 15.89 13.94 -7.73
N ALA A 69 16.94 13.13 -7.90
CA ALA A 69 17.63 12.95 -9.17
C ALA A 69 16.70 12.38 -10.26
N ARG A 70 15.88 11.40 -9.91
CA ARG A 70 14.90 10.80 -10.83
C ARG A 70 13.83 11.81 -11.24
N ALA A 71 13.23 12.49 -10.28
CA ALA A 71 12.22 13.51 -10.56
C ALA A 71 12.75 14.64 -11.47
N GLY A 72 13.98 15.10 -11.24
CA GLY A 72 14.63 16.09 -12.09
C GLY A 72 14.92 15.57 -13.50
N ARG A 73 15.43 14.35 -13.63
CA ARG A 73 15.75 13.72 -14.93
C ARG A 73 14.51 13.48 -15.79
N THR A 74 13.44 12.97 -15.18
CA THR A 74 12.18 12.69 -15.87
C THR A 74 11.27 13.91 -16.00
N ARG A 75 11.57 15.01 -15.31
CA ARG A 75 10.64 16.15 -15.15
C ARG A 75 9.29 15.68 -14.63
N ALA A 76 9.32 14.87 -13.56
CA ALA A 76 8.13 14.23 -13.03
C ALA A 76 7.04 15.24 -12.69
N SER A 77 5.83 14.96 -13.18
CA SER A 77 4.62 15.72 -12.85
C SER A 77 3.93 15.21 -11.58
N ALA A 78 4.22 13.95 -11.19
CA ALA A 78 3.75 13.36 -9.94
C ALA A 78 4.69 12.24 -9.45
N PHE A 79 4.62 11.98 -8.14
CA PHE A 79 5.10 10.75 -7.54
C PHE A 79 3.93 9.78 -7.31
N VAL A 80 4.16 8.51 -7.57
CA VAL A 80 3.23 7.42 -7.22
C VAL A 80 3.93 6.54 -6.17
N ALA A 81 3.42 6.55 -4.95
CA ALA A 81 4.07 5.94 -3.80
C ALA A 81 3.31 4.68 -3.32
N SER A 82 4.00 3.55 -3.23
CA SER A 82 3.51 2.30 -2.64
C SER A 82 4.31 2.00 -1.37
N LEU A 83 3.97 2.69 -0.27
CA LEU A 83 4.74 2.71 0.97
C LEU A 83 4.20 1.78 2.05
N ILE A 84 2.94 1.36 1.95
CA ILE A 84 2.30 0.45 2.89
C ILE A 84 2.47 -0.97 2.35
N GLY A 85 3.04 -1.83 3.15
CA GLY A 85 3.28 -3.23 2.80
C GLY A 85 2.26 -4.20 3.42
N SER A 86 2.74 -5.34 3.88
CA SER A 86 1.95 -6.44 4.46
C SER A 86 1.95 -6.46 5.99
N GLU A 87 2.30 -5.36 6.65
CA GLU A 87 2.44 -5.26 8.12
C GLU A 87 1.14 -5.67 8.83
N HIS A 88 -0.02 -5.32 8.26
CA HIS A 88 -1.33 -5.74 8.77
C HIS A 88 -1.49 -7.26 8.84
N LEU A 89 -0.90 -8.00 7.88
CA LEU A 89 -0.91 -9.46 7.89
C LEU A 89 0.07 -10.02 8.92
N ILE A 90 1.26 -9.42 9.06
CA ILE A 90 2.22 -9.78 10.11
C ILE A 90 1.56 -9.65 11.48
N TRP A 91 0.90 -8.53 11.75
CA TRP A 91 0.17 -8.32 13.01
C TRP A 91 -0.95 -9.34 13.22
N ALA A 92 -1.67 -9.72 12.16
CA ALA A 92 -2.68 -10.77 12.25
C ALA A 92 -2.08 -12.13 12.65
N VAL A 93 -0.91 -12.47 12.09
CA VAL A 93 -0.22 -13.75 12.38
C VAL A 93 0.39 -13.73 13.77
N GLU A 94 1.09 -12.68 14.17
CA GLU A 94 1.65 -12.53 15.51
C GLU A 94 0.57 -12.51 16.59
N GLY A 95 -0.59 -11.95 16.27
CA GLY A 95 -1.77 -11.95 17.13
C GLY A 95 -2.29 -13.34 17.49
N GLN A 96 -1.89 -14.41 16.78
CA GLN A 96 -2.23 -15.79 17.15
C GLN A 96 -1.55 -16.25 18.45
N LEU A 97 -0.50 -15.58 18.91
CA LEU A 97 0.12 -15.84 20.23
C LEU A 97 -0.82 -15.46 21.39
N ARG A 98 -1.62 -14.43 21.19
CA ARG A 98 -2.70 -13.98 22.09
C ARG A 98 -3.88 -13.60 21.21
N PRO A 99 -4.77 -14.54 20.90
CA PRO A 99 -5.86 -14.27 19.97
C PRO A 99 -6.67 -13.06 20.38
N PHE A 100 -6.72 -12.08 19.50
CA PHE A 100 -7.53 -10.88 19.66
C PHE A 100 -8.46 -10.68 18.46
N ASP A 101 -9.50 -9.91 18.68
CA ASP A 101 -10.40 -9.44 17.63
C ASP A 101 -10.79 -7.98 17.90
N VAL A 102 -11.36 -7.35 16.91
CA VAL A 102 -11.85 -5.97 16.98
C VAL A 102 -13.22 -5.85 16.33
N ILE A 103 -14.06 -4.99 16.88
CA ILE A 103 -15.36 -4.65 16.28
C ILE A 103 -15.18 -3.34 15.52
N LEU A 104 -15.27 -3.40 14.18
CA LEU A 104 -15.23 -2.20 13.35
C LEU A 104 -16.57 -1.47 13.45
N PRO A 105 -16.61 -0.18 13.81
CA PRO A 105 -17.85 0.58 13.99
C PRO A 105 -18.74 0.62 12.74
N TYR A 106 -18.11 0.62 11.57
CA TYR A 106 -18.75 0.67 10.25
C TYR A 106 -19.00 -0.70 9.61
N ALA A 107 -18.63 -1.79 10.28
CA ALA A 107 -18.79 -3.17 9.81
C ALA A 107 -18.99 -4.14 10.99
N ALA A 108 -19.88 -3.77 11.90
CA ALA A 108 -20.15 -4.53 13.14
C ALA A 108 -20.73 -5.94 12.88
N SER A 109 -21.28 -6.19 11.67
CA SER A 109 -21.81 -7.49 11.27
C SER A 109 -20.74 -8.52 10.88
N LEU A 110 -19.46 -8.10 10.72
CA LEU A 110 -18.37 -9.05 10.48
C LEU A 110 -18.24 -10.02 11.65
N SER A 111 -18.10 -11.30 11.31
CA SER A 111 -17.99 -12.36 12.32
C SER A 111 -16.82 -12.10 13.27
N ARG A 112 -17.01 -12.50 14.53
CA ARG A 112 -16.02 -12.42 15.58
C ARG A 112 -15.45 -13.79 15.86
N ASN A 113 -14.17 -13.83 16.24
CA ASN A 113 -13.61 -15.00 16.85
C ASN A 113 -14.11 -15.10 18.31
N PRO A 114 -14.91 -16.11 18.68
CA PRO A 114 -15.47 -16.24 20.03
C PRO A 114 -14.41 -16.44 21.12
N ASP A 115 -13.24 -16.98 20.74
CA ASP A 115 -12.14 -17.31 21.66
C ASP A 115 -11.11 -16.20 21.79
N ALA A 116 -11.33 -15.06 21.11
CA ALA A 116 -10.40 -13.93 21.08
C ALA A 116 -10.79 -12.84 22.09
N GLU A 117 -9.79 -12.20 22.68
CA GLU A 117 -9.96 -10.97 23.45
C GLU A 117 -10.40 -9.81 22.51
N ILE A 118 -11.43 -9.08 22.89
CA ILE A 118 -11.88 -7.93 22.11
C ILE A 118 -11.04 -6.70 22.48
N VAL A 119 -10.21 -6.28 21.54
CA VAL A 119 -9.44 -5.04 21.66
C VAL A 119 -10.32 -3.86 21.23
N PRO A 120 -10.40 -2.77 22.02
CA PRO A 120 -11.13 -1.57 21.62
C PRO A 120 -10.61 -1.02 20.28
N TYR A 121 -11.51 -0.76 19.34
CA TYR A 121 -11.17 -0.21 18.02
C TYR A 121 -10.32 1.06 18.11
N THR A 122 -10.66 1.98 19.03
CA THR A 122 -9.92 3.23 19.22
C THR A 122 -8.47 3.01 19.66
N ALA A 123 -8.21 2.03 20.53
CA ALA A 123 -6.87 1.69 20.98
C ALA A 123 -6.04 1.09 19.84
N LEU A 124 -6.62 0.11 19.12
CA LEU A 124 -5.95 -0.51 17.98
C LEU A 124 -5.68 0.49 16.86
N ARG A 125 -6.65 1.36 16.58
CA ARG A 125 -6.52 2.44 15.60
C ARG A 125 -5.40 3.42 15.97
N ALA A 126 -5.28 3.80 17.24
CA ALA A 126 -4.20 4.66 17.71
C ALA A 126 -2.83 3.99 17.51
N GLN A 127 -2.68 2.72 17.90
CA GLN A 127 -1.44 1.97 17.73
C GLN A 127 -1.04 1.82 16.26
N VAL A 128 -1.99 1.53 15.37
CA VAL A 128 -1.73 1.48 13.92
C VAL A 128 -1.29 2.85 13.41
N ARG A 129 -1.97 3.93 13.84
CA ARG A 129 -1.61 5.30 13.46
C ARG A 129 -0.17 5.62 13.85
N ASP A 130 0.23 5.32 15.07
CA ASP A 130 1.59 5.56 15.56
C ASP A 130 2.63 4.77 14.75
N THR A 131 2.29 3.54 14.36
CA THR A 131 3.17 2.68 13.58
C THR A 131 3.40 3.20 12.14
N ILE A 132 2.35 3.63 11.45
CA ILE A 132 2.47 3.97 10.02
C ILE A 132 2.62 5.47 9.74
N SER A 133 2.31 6.35 10.71
CA SER A 133 2.40 7.81 10.51
C SER A 133 3.78 8.28 10.04
N PRO A 134 4.91 7.78 10.57
CA PRO A 134 6.24 8.22 10.08
C PRO A 134 6.43 7.94 8.58
N ILE A 135 5.91 6.80 8.10
CA ILE A 135 5.95 6.39 6.69
C ILE A 135 5.05 7.29 5.84
N LEU A 136 3.84 7.59 6.34
CA LEU A 136 2.88 8.44 5.62
C LEU A 136 3.35 9.90 5.58
N LYS A 137 3.93 10.39 6.65
CA LYS A 137 4.53 11.73 6.72
C LYS A 137 5.68 11.91 5.73
N PHE A 138 6.37 10.83 5.34
CA PHE A 138 7.36 10.89 4.27
C PHE A 138 6.75 11.33 2.94
N ALA A 139 5.57 10.81 2.59
CA ALA A 139 4.88 11.22 1.37
C ALA A 139 4.53 12.72 1.37
N ALA A 140 4.02 13.22 2.49
CA ALA A 140 3.71 14.65 2.66
C ALA A 140 4.96 15.53 2.63
N TRP A 141 6.02 15.10 3.32
CA TRP A 141 7.31 15.78 3.29
C TRP A 141 7.88 15.83 1.87
N LEU A 142 7.87 14.70 1.13
CA LEU A 142 8.37 14.63 -0.23
C LEU A 142 7.59 15.55 -1.17
N GLN A 143 6.26 15.59 -1.06
CA GLN A 143 5.40 16.49 -1.82
C GLN A 143 5.79 17.95 -1.59
N LYS A 144 5.96 18.33 -0.34
CA LYS A 144 6.35 19.70 0.03
C LYS A 144 7.77 20.05 -0.44
N GLU A 145 8.71 19.14 -0.22
CA GLU A 145 10.13 19.33 -0.56
C GLU A 145 10.35 19.47 -2.06
N MET A 146 9.61 18.71 -2.86
CA MET A 146 9.76 18.71 -4.32
C MET A 146 8.79 19.65 -5.03
N ASN A 147 7.76 20.11 -4.36
CA ASN A 147 6.61 20.80 -4.97
C ASN A 147 6.00 19.99 -6.13
N ILE A 148 5.93 18.67 -5.95
CA ILE A 148 5.39 17.71 -6.92
C ILE A 148 4.33 16.87 -6.18
N PRO A 149 3.10 16.73 -6.73
CA PRO A 149 2.05 15.93 -6.11
C PRO A 149 2.50 14.49 -5.82
N VAL A 150 2.10 13.96 -4.67
CA VAL A 150 2.30 12.54 -4.30
C VAL A 150 0.96 11.83 -4.24
N LEU A 151 0.86 10.72 -4.97
CA LEU A 151 -0.26 9.80 -4.96
C LEU A 151 0.13 8.57 -4.13
N LEU A 152 -0.45 8.39 -2.95
CA LEU A 152 -0.22 7.20 -2.13
C LEU A 152 -1.21 6.11 -2.52
N VAL A 153 -0.70 4.97 -2.98
CA VAL A 153 -1.52 3.84 -3.46
C VAL A 153 -1.75 2.85 -2.33
N ALA A 154 -3.01 2.45 -2.18
CA ALA A 154 -3.41 1.41 -1.21
C ALA A 154 -2.78 0.05 -1.58
N PRO A 155 -2.29 -0.73 -0.58
CA PRO A 155 -1.91 -2.12 -0.80
C PRO A 155 -3.13 -2.97 -1.14
N PRO A 156 -2.93 -4.10 -1.86
CA PRO A 156 -4.01 -5.03 -2.15
C PRO A 156 -4.75 -5.48 -0.88
N PRO A 157 -6.06 -5.76 -0.96
CA PRO A 157 -6.77 -6.41 0.12
C PRO A 157 -6.18 -7.80 0.44
N PRO A 158 -6.35 -8.32 1.66
CA PRO A 158 -5.89 -9.66 1.98
C PRO A 158 -6.64 -10.71 1.17
N VAL A 159 -5.94 -11.80 0.84
CA VAL A 159 -6.53 -12.95 0.14
C VAL A 159 -7.43 -13.75 1.09
N ALA A 160 -8.48 -14.37 0.54
CA ALA A 160 -9.41 -15.19 1.33
C ALA A 160 -8.84 -16.56 1.70
N SER A 161 -8.08 -17.16 0.79
CA SER A 161 -7.66 -18.56 0.85
C SER A 161 -6.50 -18.77 1.82
N ASP A 162 -6.72 -19.56 2.88
CA ASP A 162 -5.67 -19.98 3.81
C ASP A 162 -4.64 -20.89 3.12
N ALA A 163 -5.10 -21.74 2.19
CA ALA A 163 -4.20 -22.57 1.39
C ALA A 163 -3.26 -21.71 0.51
N MET A 164 -3.76 -20.61 -0.08
CA MET A 164 -2.92 -19.69 -0.83
C MET A 164 -1.88 -19.01 0.07
N LEU A 165 -2.28 -18.60 1.28
CA LEU A 165 -1.36 -18.02 2.27
C LEU A 165 -0.23 -18.98 2.60
N LEU A 166 -0.54 -20.25 2.92
CA LEU A 166 0.47 -21.25 3.28
C LEU A 166 1.38 -21.63 2.10
N ASN A 167 0.79 -21.81 0.92
CA ASN A 167 1.51 -22.36 -0.23
C ASN A 167 2.31 -21.31 -1.03
N ARG A 168 1.91 -20.03 -0.94
CA ARG A 168 2.52 -18.95 -1.71
C ARG A 168 3.23 -17.90 -0.86
N SER A 169 3.24 -18.03 0.47
CA SER A 169 4.06 -17.18 1.32
C SER A 169 5.52 -17.63 1.32
N HIS A 170 6.43 -16.68 1.50
CA HIS A 170 7.86 -16.93 1.51
C HIS A 170 8.52 -16.25 2.73
N GLY A 171 9.74 -16.70 3.05
CA GLY A 171 10.57 -16.10 4.09
C GLY A 171 9.88 -16.10 5.48
N HIS A 172 10.12 -15.03 6.22
CA HIS A 172 9.70 -14.88 7.62
C HIS A 172 8.18 -15.05 7.84
N LEU A 173 7.35 -14.52 6.94
CA LEU A 173 5.90 -14.63 7.05
C LEU A 173 5.42 -16.10 6.97
N ASN A 174 6.02 -16.89 6.07
CA ASN A 174 5.72 -18.32 5.95
C ASN A 174 6.08 -19.08 7.23
N GLU A 175 7.27 -18.83 7.77
CA GLU A 175 7.73 -19.43 9.02
C GLU A 175 6.84 -19.07 10.20
N LEU A 176 6.41 -17.82 10.30
CA LEU A 176 5.45 -17.39 11.31
C LEU A 176 4.12 -18.14 11.18
N MET A 177 3.55 -18.23 9.98
CA MET A 177 2.27 -18.93 9.77
C MET A 177 2.37 -20.43 10.01
N LYS A 178 3.49 -21.06 9.66
CA LYS A 178 3.72 -22.49 9.99
C LYS A 178 3.78 -22.73 11.49
N ARG A 179 4.33 -21.79 12.24
CA ARG A 179 4.49 -21.90 13.70
C ARG A 179 3.23 -21.51 14.47
N LEU A 180 2.56 -20.44 14.06
CA LEU A 180 1.47 -19.80 14.82
C LEU A 180 0.08 -20.12 14.24
N GLY A 181 0.01 -20.68 13.04
CA GLY A 181 -1.22 -20.87 12.31
C GLY A 181 -1.57 -19.69 11.38
N VAL A 182 -2.53 -19.94 10.51
CA VAL A 182 -3.08 -18.90 9.62
C VAL A 182 -4.20 -18.17 10.35
N PRO A 183 -4.12 -16.85 10.52
CA PRO A 183 -5.17 -16.08 11.16
C PRO A 183 -6.44 -16.12 10.31
N HIS A 184 -7.60 -16.19 10.96
CA HIS A 184 -8.89 -16.19 10.26
C HIS A 184 -9.01 -14.98 9.34
N TRP A 185 -9.65 -15.14 8.18
CA TRP A 185 -9.74 -14.08 7.17
C TRP A 185 -10.37 -12.78 7.69
N THR A 186 -11.29 -12.84 8.65
CA THR A 186 -11.94 -11.66 9.23
C THR A 186 -10.96 -10.75 9.96
N ILE A 187 -10.03 -11.29 10.76
CA ILE A 187 -9.05 -10.45 11.45
C ILE A 187 -8.04 -9.85 10.46
N ARG A 188 -7.62 -10.61 9.42
CA ARG A 188 -6.78 -10.09 8.34
C ARG A 188 -7.45 -8.90 7.66
N TYR A 189 -8.74 -9.05 7.32
CA TYR A 189 -9.54 -8.00 6.68
C TYR A 189 -9.74 -6.79 7.60
N LYS A 190 -10.09 -7.00 8.87
CA LYS A 190 -10.30 -5.93 9.84
C LYS A 190 -9.05 -5.10 10.05
N LEU A 191 -7.88 -5.74 10.22
CA LEU A 191 -6.61 -5.04 10.35
C LEU A 191 -6.29 -4.24 9.07
N TRP A 192 -6.37 -4.87 7.90
CA TRP A 192 -6.16 -4.18 6.64
C TRP A 192 -7.07 -2.94 6.50
N ARG A 193 -8.36 -3.05 6.87
CA ARG A 193 -9.30 -1.92 6.84
C ARG A 193 -8.85 -0.77 7.74
N ILE A 194 -8.36 -1.07 8.94
CA ILE A 194 -7.85 -0.05 9.86
C ILE A 194 -6.61 0.64 9.24
N TRP A 195 -5.70 -0.12 8.62
CA TRP A 195 -4.53 0.45 7.94
C TRP A 195 -4.93 1.41 6.83
N ILE A 196 -5.85 0.99 5.96
CA ILE A 196 -6.34 1.81 4.84
C ILE A 196 -7.06 3.06 5.32
N GLU A 197 -7.89 2.94 6.35
CA GLU A 197 -8.60 4.08 6.94
C GLU A 197 -7.63 5.13 7.49
N ILE A 198 -6.62 4.69 8.23
CA ILE A 198 -5.62 5.58 8.79
C ILE A 198 -4.77 6.21 7.70
N ALA A 199 -4.35 5.41 6.70
CA ALA A 199 -3.59 5.93 5.58
C ALA A 199 -4.34 7.04 4.85
N ALA A 200 -5.62 6.83 4.55
CA ALA A 200 -6.46 7.82 3.90
C ALA A 200 -6.67 9.09 4.76
N ALA A 201 -6.84 8.92 6.08
CA ALA A 201 -7.03 10.03 7.00
C ALA A 201 -5.76 10.88 7.15
N VAL A 202 -4.61 10.25 7.45
CA VAL A 202 -3.34 10.95 7.66
C VAL A 202 -2.87 11.67 6.39
N THR A 203 -2.95 11.00 5.24
CA THR A 203 -2.55 11.62 3.98
C THR A 203 -3.49 12.76 3.58
N GLY A 204 -4.78 12.64 3.87
CA GLY A 204 -5.75 13.72 3.64
C GLY A 204 -5.48 14.96 4.51
N GLU A 205 -5.09 14.76 5.78
CA GLU A 205 -4.68 15.86 6.68
C GLU A 205 -3.47 16.64 6.11
N ASP A 206 -2.56 15.95 5.44
CA ASP A 206 -1.32 16.49 4.88
C ASP A 206 -1.45 16.90 3.39
N GLY A 207 -2.62 16.80 2.78
CA GLY A 207 -2.86 17.15 1.37
C GLY A 207 -2.30 16.16 0.36
N VAL A 208 -1.85 14.99 0.78
CA VAL A 208 -1.42 13.89 -0.10
C VAL A 208 -2.65 13.12 -0.59
N LYS A 209 -2.71 12.84 -1.87
CA LYS A 209 -3.84 12.13 -2.46
C LYS A 209 -3.75 10.62 -2.23
N PHE A 210 -4.71 10.06 -1.52
CA PHE A 210 -4.82 8.63 -1.33
C PHE A 210 -5.59 7.96 -2.47
N VAL A 211 -4.94 7.03 -3.18
CA VAL A 211 -5.54 6.22 -4.23
C VAL A 211 -5.95 4.88 -3.62
N GLY A 212 -7.22 4.74 -3.29
CA GLY A 212 -7.76 3.52 -2.70
C GLY A 212 -7.74 2.32 -3.65
N VAL A 213 -8.16 1.16 -3.16
CA VAL A 213 -8.23 -0.09 -3.92
C VAL A 213 -9.04 0.06 -5.21
N PRO A 214 -8.61 -0.53 -6.34
CA PRO A 214 -9.36 -0.52 -7.57
C PRO A 214 -10.75 -1.16 -7.42
N ASN A 215 -11.70 -0.75 -8.28
CA ASN A 215 -13.00 -1.39 -8.33
C ASN A 215 -12.88 -2.80 -8.94
N PHE A 216 -13.79 -3.69 -8.56
CA PHE A 216 -13.95 -5.04 -9.12
C PHE A 216 -12.79 -6.04 -8.84
N VAL A 217 -11.79 -5.65 -8.07
CA VAL A 217 -10.69 -6.56 -7.69
C VAL A 217 -10.99 -7.36 -6.43
N THR A 218 -12.12 -7.11 -5.78
CA THR A 218 -12.52 -7.78 -4.53
C THR A 218 -13.72 -8.68 -4.73
N ASP A 219 -13.81 -9.73 -3.91
CA ASP A 219 -15.01 -10.55 -3.76
C ASP A 219 -16.10 -9.79 -2.96
N ALA A 220 -17.27 -10.44 -2.80
CA ALA A 220 -18.40 -9.87 -2.08
C ALA A 220 -18.11 -9.55 -0.58
N ARG A 221 -17.03 -10.11 -0.02
CA ARG A 221 -16.55 -9.84 1.36
C ARG A 221 -15.55 -8.70 1.44
N GLY A 222 -15.11 -8.18 0.28
CA GLY A 222 -14.07 -7.15 0.19
C GLY A 222 -12.63 -7.69 0.22
N LEU A 223 -12.45 -9.02 0.12
CA LEU A 223 -11.14 -9.66 0.02
C LEU A 223 -10.66 -9.70 -1.42
N LEU A 224 -9.36 -9.77 -1.64
CA LEU A 224 -8.78 -9.83 -2.97
C LEU A 224 -9.28 -11.06 -3.73
N HIS A 225 -9.89 -10.84 -4.90
CA HIS A 225 -10.37 -11.92 -5.74
C HIS A 225 -9.18 -12.74 -6.27
N PRO A 226 -9.26 -14.07 -6.33
CA PRO A 226 -8.14 -14.95 -6.73
C PRO A 226 -7.51 -14.58 -8.09
N ASP A 227 -8.31 -14.11 -9.04
CA ASP A 227 -7.83 -13.72 -10.38
C ASP A 227 -6.88 -12.52 -10.37
N TYR A 228 -6.86 -11.75 -9.28
CA TYR A 228 -5.98 -10.60 -9.11
C TYR A 228 -4.80 -10.88 -8.16
N CYS A 229 -4.67 -12.10 -7.64
CA CYS A 229 -3.59 -12.49 -6.73
C CYS A 229 -2.35 -12.96 -7.50
N HIS A 230 -1.18 -12.45 -7.10
CA HIS A 230 0.11 -13.05 -7.49
C HIS A 230 0.51 -14.11 -6.46
N ASP A 231 0.55 -13.73 -5.20
CA ASP A 231 0.88 -14.57 -4.05
C ASP A 231 -0.05 -14.28 -2.85
N CYS A 232 0.44 -14.49 -1.64
CA CYS A 232 -0.36 -14.30 -0.42
C CYS A 232 -0.63 -12.83 -0.05
N VAL A 233 0.12 -11.87 -0.60
CA VAL A 233 0.05 -10.44 -0.24
C VAL A 233 0.07 -9.51 -1.45
N HIS A 234 0.57 -9.95 -2.59
CA HIS A 234 0.75 -9.10 -3.76
C HIS A 234 -0.35 -9.31 -4.80
N GLY A 235 -0.75 -8.21 -5.43
CA GLY A 235 -1.54 -8.27 -6.65
C GLY A 235 -0.69 -8.73 -7.85
N ASN A 236 -1.35 -9.31 -8.85
CA ASN A 236 -0.72 -9.66 -10.13
C ASN A 236 -0.76 -8.47 -11.12
N ALA A 237 -0.37 -8.71 -12.38
CA ALA A 237 -0.36 -7.69 -13.42
C ALA A 237 -1.77 -7.09 -13.70
N ASP A 238 -2.83 -7.89 -13.61
CA ASP A 238 -4.19 -7.40 -13.82
C ASP A 238 -4.66 -6.52 -12.65
N TYR A 239 -4.28 -6.86 -11.40
CA TYR A 239 -4.47 -5.93 -10.28
C TYR A 239 -3.75 -4.60 -10.52
N GLY A 240 -2.48 -4.67 -10.91
CA GLY A 240 -1.67 -3.49 -11.21
C GLY A 240 -2.28 -2.66 -12.35
N TYR A 241 -2.79 -3.30 -13.39
CA TYR A 241 -3.52 -2.63 -14.47
C TYR A 241 -4.75 -1.87 -13.94
N MET A 242 -5.57 -2.52 -13.12
CA MET A 242 -6.73 -1.86 -12.49
C MET A 242 -6.32 -0.71 -11.57
N ALA A 243 -5.18 -0.84 -10.87
CA ALA A 243 -4.63 0.25 -10.07
C ALA A 243 -4.23 1.45 -10.96
N TRP A 244 -3.60 1.22 -12.11
CA TRP A 244 -3.26 2.28 -13.06
C TRP A 244 -4.48 2.99 -13.61
N LEU A 245 -5.57 2.30 -13.94
CA LEU A 245 -6.82 2.94 -14.34
C LEU A 245 -7.36 3.92 -13.29
N LYS A 246 -7.01 3.70 -12.02
CA LYS A 246 -7.39 4.58 -10.92
C LYS A 246 -6.34 5.67 -10.63
N ILE A 247 -5.08 5.44 -10.96
CA ILE A 247 -3.96 6.40 -10.78
C ILE A 247 -4.01 7.48 -11.86
N LEU A 248 -4.15 7.10 -13.13
CA LEU A 248 -4.05 8.00 -14.30
C LEU A 248 -4.91 9.26 -14.20
N PRO A 249 -6.20 9.22 -13.84
CA PRO A 249 -7.03 10.41 -13.73
C PRO A 249 -6.56 11.42 -12.68
N ASN A 250 -5.66 10.99 -11.79
CA ASN A 250 -5.13 11.83 -10.71
C ASN A 250 -3.81 12.51 -11.08
N ILE A 251 -3.15 12.06 -12.13
CA ILE A 251 -1.92 12.68 -12.67
C ILE A 251 -2.29 13.89 -13.52
N ASP A 252 -3.27 13.76 -14.39
CA ASP A 252 -3.69 14.79 -15.33
C ASP A 252 -4.38 16.00 -14.64
N ALA A 253 -4.99 15.79 -13.48
CA ALA A 253 -5.71 16.84 -12.73
C ALA A 253 -4.77 17.88 -12.06
N GLY A 254 -3.46 17.64 -12.02
CA GLY A 254 -2.47 18.55 -11.43
C GLY A 254 -1.81 19.51 -12.42
N SER A 255 -2.17 19.47 -13.70
CA SER A 255 -1.54 20.23 -14.78
C SER A 255 -2.30 21.51 -15.17
N GLY A 256 -3.25 21.94 -14.35
CA GLY A 256 -4.11 23.13 -14.57
C GLY A 256 -3.73 24.32 -13.71
#